data_ec05c26a8969bf5dc5f54b1edec4da4b
#
_entry.id   ec05c26a8969bf5dc5f54b1edec4da4b
#
_cell.length_a   1.000
_cell.length_b   1.000
_cell.length_c   1.000
_cell.angle_alpha   90.00
_cell.angle_beta   90.00
_cell.angle_gamma   90.00
#
_symmetry.space_group_name_H-M   'P 1'
#
loop_
_entity.id
_entity.type
_entity.pdbx_description
1 polymer ?
#
loop_
_entity_poly.entity_id
_entity_poly.type
_entity_poly.pdbx_seq_one_letter_code
_entity_poly.pdbx_strand_id
1 'polypeptide(L)'
;MLYEKNADEFLPIASTTKIMTAMLVLERCDLADKVVIPPECADVEGSSMGLTPGETVPVEDLLYGLMLQSGNDAAVALAVHAAGSVEAFAARMNETCAALGLTRTHFENPHGLDAEGQGSTARELAVIARSAMENKTFRQIVATERKTIGGKTYVNHNRLLRDYPDAVGVKTGYTMAAGRILVSCAERGGMKLLCVTIADPNDWADHTALLDWGFAEHRMFEGNGIRYVLPVFSGRAQACAVVPKTAPRLLLRQGETPKISAALPRFVFAPLKKGQSLGTLTLTAPDGTETSVPLVCAGGVPFDEALPLSFPEKLARLWRLAGRALFSFNFQI
;
A
#
# COMPACT_ATOMS: atom_id res chain seq x y z
N MET A 1 -7.49 -9.87 6.50
CA MET A 1 -6.55 -10.22 7.58
C MET A 1 -6.35 -11.73 7.56
N LEU A 2 -5.11 -12.21 7.74
CA LEU A 2 -4.82 -13.65 7.66
C LEU A 2 -4.83 -14.32 9.04
N TYR A 3 -4.27 -13.64 10.04
CA TYR A 3 -4.20 -14.10 11.43
C TYR A 3 -4.39 -12.90 12.37
N GLU A 4 -5.02 -13.14 13.52
CA GLU A 4 -5.18 -12.16 14.59
C GLU A 4 -5.29 -12.83 15.97
N LYS A 5 -4.74 -12.14 16.97
CA LYS A 5 -4.83 -12.48 18.38
C LYS A 5 -4.86 -11.18 19.18
N ASN A 6 -5.91 -10.94 19.96
CA ASN A 6 -6.08 -9.71 20.76
C ASN A 6 -5.88 -8.43 19.94
N ALA A 7 -6.18 -8.44 18.63
CA ALA A 7 -5.80 -7.39 17.70
C ALA A 7 -6.43 -6.02 18.01
N ASP A 8 -7.46 -5.98 18.81
CA ASP A 8 -8.20 -4.78 19.21
C ASP A 8 -7.88 -4.30 20.64
N GLU A 9 -6.92 -4.91 21.34
CA GLU A 9 -6.46 -4.46 22.63
C GLU A 9 -5.71 -3.11 22.48
N PHE A 10 -6.12 -2.08 23.27
CA PHE A 10 -5.46 -0.78 23.25
C PHE A 10 -4.22 -0.82 24.13
N LEU A 11 -3.07 -0.54 23.55
CA LEU A 11 -1.77 -0.63 24.20
C LEU A 11 -0.86 0.55 23.81
N PRO A 12 0.11 0.92 24.65
CA PRO A 12 1.18 1.83 24.24
C PRO A 12 1.96 1.23 23.07
N ILE A 13 2.33 2.07 22.11
CA ILE A 13 2.96 1.63 20.86
C ILE A 13 4.39 2.11 20.67
N ALA A 14 4.94 2.77 21.67
CA ALA A 14 6.33 3.24 21.69
C ALA A 14 6.76 3.88 20.34
N SER A 15 7.99 3.67 19.94
CA SER A 15 8.55 4.25 18.69
C SER A 15 7.92 3.78 17.37
N THR A 16 6.93 2.87 17.39
CA THR A 16 6.16 2.61 16.16
C THR A 16 5.25 3.79 15.79
N THR A 17 4.98 4.72 16.72
CA THR A 17 4.41 6.06 16.49
C THR A 17 5.10 6.79 15.32
N LYS A 18 6.41 6.62 15.15
CA LYS A 18 7.20 7.27 14.11
C LYS A 18 6.83 6.87 12.69
N ILE A 19 6.05 5.77 12.51
CA ILE A 19 5.45 5.42 11.22
C ILE A 19 4.48 6.51 10.77
N MET A 20 3.58 6.94 11.67
CA MET A 20 2.66 8.05 11.42
C MET A 20 3.41 9.36 11.21
N THR A 21 4.43 9.63 12.03
CA THR A 21 5.26 10.83 11.89
C THR A 21 5.93 10.91 10.51
N ALA A 22 6.59 9.83 10.08
CA ALA A 22 7.23 9.78 8.77
C ALA A 22 6.22 9.93 7.62
N MET A 23 5.04 9.29 7.74
CA MET A 23 3.97 9.38 6.74
C MET A 23 3.52 10.82 6.54
N LEU A 24 3.23 11.53 7.63
CA LEU A 24 2.76 12.92 7.57
C LEU A 24 3.83 13.88 7.05
N VAL A 25 5.09 13.69 7.44
CA VAL A 25 6.20 14.50 6.93
C VAL A 25 6.36 14.32 5.43
N LEU A 26 6.29 13.08 4.92
CA LEU A 26 6.38 12.77 3.49
C LEU A 26 5.21 13.29 2.66
N GLU A 27 4.08 13.57 3.28
CA GLU A 27 2.92 14.17 2.62
C GLU A 27 3.00 15.70 2.53
N ARG A 28 3.79 16.34 3.40
CA ARG A 28 3.71 17.80 3.63
C ARG A 28 5.00 18.55 3.37
N CYS A 29 6.14 17.89 3.42
CA CYS A 29 7.46 18.51 3.31
C CYS A 29 8.20 18.03 2.06
N ASP A 30 9.00 18.91 1.47
CA ASP A 30 9.97 18.49 0.46
C ASP A 30 11.17 17.80 1.16
N LEU A 31 11.68 16.74 0.57
CA LEU A 31 12.84 16.01 1.10
C LEU A 31 14.11 16.89 1.17
N ALA A 32 14.21 17.87 0.29
CA ALA A 32 15.33 18.82 0.21
C ALA A 32 15.21 19.99 1.19
N ASP A 33 14.05 20.18 1.84
CA ASP A 33 13.85 21.25 2.81
C ASP A 33 14.92 21.19 3.90
N LYS A 34 15.38 22.36 4.31
CA LYS A 34 16.38 22.54 5.36
C LYS A 34 15.71 22.86 6.68
N VAL A 35 15.80 21.94 7.62
CA VAL A 35 15.27 22.10 8.96
C VAL A 35 16.34 22.69 9.87
N VAL A 36 16.08 23.85 10.44
CA VAL A 36 16.90 24.37 11.56
C VAL A 36 16.44 23.65 12.82
N ILE A 37 17.35 22.93 13.46
CA ILE A 37 17.01 22.11 14.62
C ILE A 37 16.60 22.99 15.79
N PRO A 38 15.34 22.84 16.28
CA PRO A 38 14.82 23.69 17.35
C PRO A 38 15.40 23.28 18.72
N PRO A 39 15.39 24.21 19.70
CA PRO A 39 15.93 23.95 21.04
C PRO A 39 15.25 22.76 21.74
N GLU A 40 13.99 22.52 21.47
CA GLU A 40 13.18 21.43 22.05
C GLU A 40 13.73 20.03 21.75
N CYS A 41 14.64 19.91 20.78
CA CYS A 41 15.30 18.64 20.43
C CYS A 41 16.40 18.26 21.42
N ALA A 42 16.93 19.21 22.21
CA ALA A 42 18.13 18.99 23.04
C ALA A 42 17.89 18.00 24.19
N ASP A 43 16.69 18.02 24.79
CA ASP A 43 16.40 17.31 26.03
C ASP A 43 15.42 16.14 25.85
N VAL A 44 15.24 15.64 24.62
CA VAL A 44 14.30 14.54 24.37
C VAL A 44 14.95 13.22 24.77
N GLU A 45 14.35 12.53 25.72
CA GLU A 45 14.81 11.24 26.23
C GLU A 45 14.85 10.13 25.17
N GLY A 46 15.65 9.11 25.41
CA GLY A 46 15.69 7.84 24.68
C GLY A 46 16.57 7.87 23.43
N SER A 47 16.12 7.20 22.36
CA SER A 47 16.91 7.09 21.13
C SER A 47 17.07 8.44 20.45
N SER A 48 18.29 8.78 20.04
CA SER A 48 18.62 10.07 19.44
C SER A 48 19.48 9.91 18.19
N MET A 49 19.27 10.76 17.22
CA MET A 49 20.16 10.97 16.08
C MET A 49 21.41 11.77 16.51
N GLY A 50 21.32 12.49 17.62
CA GLY A 50 22.36 13.35 18.20
C GLY A 50 22.40 14.71 17.52
N LEU A 51 21.22 15.31 17.30
CA LEU A 51 21.05 16.62 16.71
C LEU A 51 21.45 17.72 17.67
N THR A 52 22.04 18.81 17.13
CA THR A 52 22.41 19.99 17.91
C THR A 52 21.49 21.15 17.56
N PRO A 53 20.86 21.80 18.56
CA PRO A 53 20.06 22.99 18.31
C PRO A 53 20.79 24.04 17.48
N GLY A 54 20.11 24.61 16.48
CA GLY A 54 20.66 25.60 15.56
C GLY A 54 21.40 25.02 14.34
N GLU A 55 21.75 23.75 14.31
CA GLU A 55 22.27 23.13 13.09
C GLU A 55 21.16 22.99 12.04
N THR A 56 21.56 22.82 10.78
CA THR A 56 20.62 22.70 9.67
C THR A 56 20.77 21.34 9.01
N VAL A 57 19.67 20.56 8.99
CA VAL A 57 19.64 19.19 8.47
C VAL A 57 18.53 19.03 7.43
N PRO A 58 18.76 18.34 6.31
CA PRO A 58 17.69 18.05 5.35
C PRO A 58 16.58 17.17 5.94
N VAL A 59 15.33 17.38 5.49
CA VAL A 59 14.18 16.51 5.85
C VAL A 59 14.48 15.05 5.55
N GLU A 60 15.10 14.74 4.40
CA GLU A 60 15.48 13.37 4.04
C GLU A 60 16.38 12.73 5.11
N ASP A 61 17.41 13.43 5.55
CA ASP A 61 18.37 12.92 6.54
C ASP A 61 17.71 12.73 7.91
N LEU A 62 16.82 13.64 8.30
CA LEU A 62 16.02 13.50 9.53
C LEU A 62 15.09 12.30 9.46
N LEU A 63 14.45 12.03 8.31
CA LEU A 63 13.61 10.83 8.12
C LEU A 63 14.42 9.54 8.24
N TYR A 64 15.63 9.48 7.71
CA TYR A 64 16.52 8.34 7.93
C TYR A 64 16.90 8.19 9.41
N GLY A 65 17.28 9.26 10.10
CA GLY A 65 17.54 9.23 11.54
C GLY A 65 16.33 8.80 12.37
N LEU A 66 15.15 9.31 12.02
CA LEU A 66 13.86 8.93 12.60
C LEU A 66 13.59 7.43 12.50
N MET A 67 13.76 6.85 11.32
CA MET A 67 13.35 5.46 11.09
C MET A 67 14.43 4.43 11.43
N LEU A 68 15.71 4.68 11.12
CA LEU A 68 16.80 3.74 11.37
C LEU A 68 17.24 3.76 12.83
N GLN A 69 17.57 4.96 13.35
CA GLN A 69 18.06 5.16 14.72
C GLN A 69 16.92 5.31 15.72
N SER A 70 15.68 5.47 15.24
CA SER A 70 14.54 5.79 16.10
C SER A 70 14.67 7.13 16.82
N GLY A 71 15.33 8.13 16.21
CA GLY A 71 15.64 9.43 16.82
C GLY A 71 14.40 10.17 17.29
N ASN A 72 14.30 10.41 18.62
CA ASN A 72 13.22 11.20 19.21
C ASN A 72 13.42 12.69 18.89
N ASP A 73 14.67 13.14 18.89
CA ASP A 73 15.11 14.47 18.46
C ASP A 73 14.72 14.73 17.00
N ALA A 74 14.93 13.79 16.10
CA ALA A 74 14.50 13.89 14.71
C ALA A 74 12.97 13.95 14.59
N ALA A 75 12.23 13.23 15.43
CA ALA A 75 10.77 13.29 15.45
C ALA A 75 10.27 14.68 15.84
N VAL A 76 10.85 15.30 16.87
CA VAL A 76 10.50 16.66 17.31
C VAL A 76 10.87 17.68 16.25
N ALA A 77 12.09 17.62 15.67
CA ALA A 77 12.53 18.54 14.62
C ALA A 77 11.59 18.52 13.42
N LEU A 78 11.23 17.32 12.96
CA LEU A 78 10.30 17.13 11.82
C LEU A 78 8.89 17.63 12.16
N ALA A 79 8.39 17.38 13.37
CA ALA A 79 7.08 17.82 13.82
C ALA A 79 6.98 19.35 13.86
N VAL A 80 7.97 20.01 14.46
CA VAL A 80 8.04 21.48 14.51
C VAL A 80 8.15 22.07 13.11
N HIS A 81 8.97 21.50 12.24
CA HIS A 81 9.09 21.93 10.85
C HIS A 81 7.77 21.80 10.07
N ALA A 82 7.08 20.66 10.21
CA ALA A 82 5.89 20.35 9.41
C ALA A 82 4.60 21.04 9.91
N ALA A 83 4.54 21.43 11.22
CA ALA A 83 3.31 21.93 11.82
C ALA A 83 3.51 23.15 12.74
N GLY A 84 4.72 23.60 12.99
CA GLY A 84 5.04 24.74 13.83
C GLY A 84 5.22 24.41 15.32
N SER A 85 4.64 23.30 15.80
CA SER A 85 4.87 22.78 17.17
C SER A 85 4.59 21.28 17.26
N VAL A 86 5.01 20.65 18.34
CA VAL A 86 4.73 19.24 18.65
C VAL A 86 3.24 18.99 18.83
N GLU A 87 2.55 19.88 19.53
CA GLU A 87 1.11 19.77 19.80
C GLU A 87 0.30 19.90 18.49
N ALA A 88 0.64 20.88 17.65
CA ALA A 88 -0.01 21.04 16.35
C ALA A 88 0.22 19.82 15.45
N PHE A 89 1.39 19.20 15.54
CA PHE A 89 1.69 17.98 14.79
C PHE A 89 0.89 16.78 15.33
N ALA A 90 0.81 16.59 16.66
CA ALA A 90 0.00 15.55 17.29
C ALA A 90 -1.49 15.69 16.93
N ALA A 91 -2.03 16.91 16.90
CA ALA A 91 -3.38 17.16 16.41
C ALA A 91 -3.58 16.65 14.98
N ARG A 92 -2.62 16.89 14.07
CA ARG A 92 -2.67 16.38 12.69
C ARG A 92 -2.55 14.85 12.60
N MET A 93 -1.77 14.23 13.49
CA MET A 93 -1.69 12.76 13.58
C MET A 93 -3.08 12.20 13.89
N ASN A 94 -3.81 12.81 14.84
CA ASN A 94 -5.16 12.40 15.22
C ASN A 94 -6.21 12.70 14.14
N GLU A 95 -6.10 13.81 13.42
CA GLU A 95 -6.92 14.09 12.22
C GLU A 95 -6.74 12.99 11.16
N THR A 96 -5.51 12.55 10.96
CA THR A 96 -5.20 11.48 10.00
C THR A 96 -5.75 10.13 10.47
N CYS A 97 -5.71 9.84 11.77
CA CYS A 97 -6.39 8.66 12.33
C CYS A 97 -7.88 8.69 12.01
N ALA A 98 -8.56 9.81 12.23
CA ALA A 98 -9.97 9.97 11.93
C ALA A 98 -10.26 9.76 10.43
N ALA A 99 -9.42 10.32 9.55
CA ALA A 99 -9.54 10.16 8.09
C ALA A 99 -9.34 8.70 7.63
N LEU A 100 -8.49 7.94 8.33
CA LEU A 100 -8.28 6.51 8.10
C LEU A 100 -9.34 5.62 8.76
N GLY A 101 -10.30 6.20 9.51
CA GLY A 101 -11.33 5.47 10.25
C GLY A 101 -10.82 4.77 11.51
N LEU A 102 -9.70 5.21 12.07
CA LEU A 102 -9.10 4.65 13.27
C LEU A 102 -9.74 5.31 14.51
N THR A 103 -10.42 4.51 15.31
CA THR A 103 -11.19 5.01 16.47
C THR A 103 -10.55 4.69 17.80
N ARG A 104 -9.52 3.87 17.79
CA ARG A 104 -8.79 3.38 18.97
C ARG A 104 -7.30 3.71 18.90
N THR A 105 -6.92 4.72 18.14
CA THR A 105 -5.55 5.23 18.07
C THR A 105 -5.54 6.69 18.45
N HIS A 106 -4.64 7.04 19.35
CA HIS A 106 -4.45 8.42 19.78
C HIS A 106 -2.97 8.74 19.99
N PHE A 107 -2.55 9.92 19.54
CA PHE A 107 -1.18 10.42 19.62
C PHE A 107 -1.12 11.71 20.41
N GLU A 108 -0.20 11.78 21.38
CA GLU A 108 0.15 12.98 22.15
C GLU A 108 1.50 13.58 21.72
N ASN A 109 2.33 12.77 21.05
CA ASN A 109 3.67 13.19 20.62
C ASN A 109 4.11 12.44 19.34
N PRO A 110 5.12 12.97 18.61
CA PRO A 110 5.58 12.38 17.35
C PRO A 110 6.58 11.23 17.49
N HIS A 111 7.07 10.95 18.71
CA HIS A 111 8.16 9.99 18.96
C HIS A 111 7.74 8.68 19.62
N GLY A 112 6.65 8.69 20.37
CA GLY A 112 6.09 7.51 21.03
C GLY A 112 6.63 7.25 22.44
N LEU A 113 7.20 8.25 23.13
CA LEU A 113 7.37 8.18 24.58
C LEU A 113 6.02 8.14 25.26
N ASP A 114 5.95 7.44 26.39
CA ASP A 114 4.71 7.20 27.09
C ASP A 114 4.06 8.52 27.52
N ALA A 115 2.76 8.66 27.22
CA ALA A 115 1.92 9.78 27.58
C ALA A 115 0.51 9.28 27.88
N GLU A 116 -0.21 9.97 28.77
CA GLU A 116 -1.60 9.60 29.11
C GLU A 116 -2.48 9.63 27.86
N GLY A 117 -3.24 8.57 27.63
CA GLY A 117 -4.13 8.45 26.47
C GLY A 117 -3.45 8.03 25.17
N GLN A 118 -2.12 8.08 25.06
CA GLN A 118 -1.42 7.69 23.84
C GLN A 118 -1.35 6.17 23.66
N GLY A 119 -1.76 5.70 22.49
CA GLY A 119 -1.71 4.28 22.16
C GLY A 119 -2.45 3.91 20.89
N SER A 120 -2.49 2.63 20.61
CA SER A 120 -3.20 2.07 19.46
C SER A 120 -3.54 0.60 19.70
N THR A 121 -4.12 -0.03 18.70
CA THR A 121 -4.30 -1.49 18.63
C THR A 121 -3.42 -2.08 17.55
N ALA A 122 -3.09 -3.37 17.63
CA ALA A 122 -2.32 -4.03 16.56
C ALA A 122 -3.02 -3.93 15.20
N ARG A 123 -4.35 -3.99 15.17
CA ARG A 123 -5.16 -3.82 13.96
C ARG A 123 -4.99 -2.44 13.34
N GLU A 124 -5.13 -1.39 14.15
CA GLU A 124 -5.06 -0.01 13.66
C GLU A 124 -3.61 0.39 13.30
N LEU A 125 -2.63 -0.07 14.07
CA LEU A 125 -1.22 0.11 13.73
C LEU A 125 -0.86 -0.57 12.39
N ALA A 126 -1.46 -1.73 12.09
CA ALA A 126 -1.32 -2.38 10.78
C ALA A 126 -1.92 -1.54 9.65
N VAL A 127 -3.04 -0.85 9.88
CA VAL A 127 -3.62 0.08 8.88
C VAL A 127 -2.70 1.26 8.62
N ILE A 128 -2.16 1.88 9.67
CA ILE A 128 -1.19 2.98 9.57
C ILE A 128 0.04 2.53 8.78
N ALA A 129 0.63 1.40 9.16
CA ALA A 129 1.81 0.87 8.49
C ALA A 129 1.55 0.53 7.02
N ARG A 130 0.40 -0.07 6.70
CA ARG A 130 -0.01 -0.35 5.32
C ARG A 130 -0.13 0.93 4.50
N SER A 131 -0.77 1.98 5.06
CA SER A 131 -0.90 3.28 4.41
C SER A 131 0.47 3.92 4.14
N ALA A 132 1.36 3.93 5.13
CA ALA A 132 2.72 4.44 4.98
C ALA A 132 3.51 3.68 3.91
N MET A 133 3.33 2.35 3.83
CA MET A 133 3.99 1.49 2.83
C MET A 133 3.49 1.71 1.39
N GLU A 134 2.44 2.48 1.14
CA GLU A 134 2.06 2.92 -0.21
C GLU A 134 3.03 3.99 -0.76
N ASN A 135 3.67 4.77 0.11
CA ASN A 135 4.66 5.78 -0.29
C ASN A 135 6.00 5.12 -0.64
N LYS A 136 6.51 5.41 -1.84
CA LYS A 136 7.77 4.81 -2.35
C LYS A 136 8.99 5.25 -1.52
N THR A 137 9.05 6.51 -1.12
CA THR A 137 10.15 7.05 -0.31
C THR A 137 10.15 6.44 1.08
N PHE A 138 8.97 6.29 1.71
CA PHE A 138 8.85 5.59 2.98
C PHE A 138 9.40 4.17 2.88
N ARG A 139 8.99 3.40 1.87
CA ARG A 139 9.50 2.03 1.65
C ARG A 139 11.02 1.99 1.51
N GLN A 140 11.59 2.93 0.75
CA GLN A 140 13.04 3.02 0.58
C GLN A 140 13.75 3.26 1.91
N ILE A 141 13.25 4.21 2.72
CA ILE A 141 13.85 4.55 4.01
C ILE A 141 13.80 3.35 4.96
N VAL A 142 12.62 2.73 5.14
CA VAL A 142 12.47 1.64 6.12
C VAL A 142 13.13 0.32 5.70
N ALA A 143 13.38 0.12 4.41
CA ALA A 143 14.15 -1.01 3.88
C ALA A 143 15.68 -0.81 3.95
N THR A 144 16.13 0.39 4.29
CA THR A 144 17.57 0.70 4.37
C THR A 144 18.15 0.12 5.64
N GLU A 145 19.15 -0.76 5.52
CA GLU A 145 19.86 -1.36 6.67
C GLU A 145 20.77 -0.35 7.36
N ARG A 146 21.47 0.48 6.61
CA ARG A 146 22.41 1.51 7.13
C ARG A 146 22.50 2.71 6.20
N LYS A 147 22.68 3.88 6.78
CA LYS A 147 22.86 5.14 6.06
C LYS A 147 23.93 5.98 6.77
N THR A 148 24.88 6.53 6.01
CA THR A 148 25.85 7.49 6.55
C THR A 148 25.38 8.91 6.24
N ILE A 149 25.26 9.73 7.27
CA ILE A 149 24.81 11.12 7.22
C ILE A 149 25.79 11.95 8.05
N GLY A 150 26.36 13.01 7.48
CA GLY A 150 27.31 13.86 8.19
C GLY A 150 28.52 13.12 8.78
N GLY A 151 28.96 12.04 8.15
CA GLY A 151 30.07 11.20 8.63
C GLY A 151 29.70 10.18 9.71
N LYS A 152 28.45 10.20 10.24
CA LYS A 152 27.94 9.23 11.22
C LYS A 152 27.09 8.18 10.52
N THR A 153 27.32 6.90 10.84
CA THR A 153 26.55 5.78 10.27
C THR A 153 25.44 5.36 11.22
N TYR A 154 24.19 5.40 10.72
CA TYR A 154 23.01 4.91 11.40
C TYR A 154 22.65 3.51 10.88
N VAL A 155 22.36 2.59 11.80
CA VAL A 155 22.01 1.20 11.52
C VAL A 155 20.54 0.98 11.90
N ASN A 156 19.77 0.40 11.00
CA ASN A 156 18.36 0.11 11.26
C ASN A 156 18.23 -0.92 12.40
N HIS A 157 17.42 -0.58 13.39
CA HIS A 157 17.15 -1.47 14.53
C HIS A 157 16.30 -2.70 14.14
N ASN A 158 15.64 -2.68 12.98
CA ASN A 158 14.92 -3.84 12.48
C ASN A 158 15.89 -4.89 11.91
N ARG A 159 16.26 -5.85 12.75
CA ARG A 159 17.21 -6.89 12.36
C ARG A 159 16.66 -7.85 11.30
N LEU A 160 15.32 -7.95 11.08
CA LEU A 160 14.76 -8.78 10.02
C LEU A 160 15.25 -8.38 8.64
N LEU A 161 15.66 -7.11 8.42
CA LEU A 161 16.28 -6.69 7.17
C LEU A 161 17.54 -7.47 6.81
N ARG A 162 18.24 -8.04 7.82
CA ARG A 162 19.43 -8.88 7.65
C ARG A 162 19.13 -10.37 7.82
N ASP A 163 18.19 -10.70 8.71
CA ASP A 163 17.93 -12.08 9.16
C ASP A 163 16.84 -12.76 8.30
N TYR A 164 16.02 -11.98 7.56
CA TYR A 164 14.92 -12.48 6.74
C TYR A 164 15.01 -11.89 5.32
N PRO A 165 15.37 -12.70 4.29
CA PRO A 165 15.75 -12.20 2.96
C PRO A 165 14.71 -11.36 2.23
N ASP A 166 13.41 -11.58 2.52
CA ASP A 166 12.30 -10.87 1.86
C ASP A 166 11.80 -9.65 2.68
N ALA A 167 12.43 -9.34 3.82
CA ALA A 167 12.02 -8.21 4.65
C ALA A 167 12.29 -6.87 3.97
N VAL A 168 11.29 -5.98 4.01
CA VAL A 168 11.34 -4.65 3.40
C VAL A 168 10.97 -3.52 4.38
N GLY A 169 10.98 -3.79 5.68
CA GLY A 169 10.70 -2.81 6.74
C GLY A 169 10.07 -3.48 7.96
N VAL A 170 9.56 -2.76 8.96
CA VAL A 170 9.17 -1.34 8.96
C VAL A 170 9.79 -0.62 10.17
N LYS A 171 9.37 -0.98 11.43
CA LYS A 171 9.79 -0.27 12.63
C LYS A 171 9.72 -1.11 13.90
N THR A 172 10.70 -0.93 14.77
CA THR A 172 10.73 -1.46 16.14
C THR A 172 10.25 -0.42 17.14
N GLY A 173 9.72 -0.86 18.27
CA GLY A 173 9.37 -0.01 19.41
C GLY A 173 9.68 -0.70 20.72
N TYR A 174 10.03 0.08 21.74
CA TYR A 174 10.20 -0.38 23.12
C TYR A 174 10.08 0.77 24.10
N THR A 175 9.26 0.62 25.11
CA THR A 175 9.33 1.32 26.40
C THR A 175 9.10 0.30 27.52
N MET A 176 9.35 0.67 28.76
CA MET A 176 9.08 -0.23 29.91
C MET A 176 7.59 -0.59 30.00
N ALA A 177 6.70 0.37 29.69
CA ALA A 177 5.26 0.15 29.71
C ALA A 177 4.74 -0.67 28.49
N ALA A 178 5.28 -0.39 27.31
CA ALA A 178 4.83 -1.02 26.06
C ALA A 178 5.40 -2.43 25.84
N GLY A 179 6.54 -2.77 26.44
CA GLY A 179 7.29 -3.96 26.06
C GLY A 179 7.87 -3.86 24.66
N ARG A 180 8.26 -5.00 24.07
CA ARG A 180 8.79 -5.05 22.71
C ARG A 180 7.66 -5.01 21.69
N ILE A 181 7.86 -4.19 20.67
CA ILE A 181 6.90 -4.00 19.58
C ILE A 181 7.63 -4.12 18.26
N LEU A 182 7.05 -4.85 17.33
CA LEU A 182 7.58 -4.95 15.98
C LEU A 182 6.47 -4.75 14.96
N VAL A 183 6.74 -3.91 13.98
CA VAL A 183 6.00 -3.84 12.73
C VAL A 183 6.97 -4.28 11.64
N SER A 184 6.68 -5.39 10.97
CA SER A 184 7.48 -5.87 9.84
C SER A 184 6.68 -6.00 8.58
N CYS A 185 7.36 -5.88 7.45
CA CYS A 185 6.80 -6.15 6.13
C CYS A 185 7.79 -6.99 5.35
N ALA A 186 7.28 -7.99 4.62
CA ALA A 186 8.06 -8.81 3.70
C ALA A 186 7.35 -8.91 2.35
N GLU A 187 8.13 -9.06 1.27
CA GLU A 187 7.62 -9.13 -0.11
C GLU A 187 8.23 -10.33 -0.85
N ARG A 188 7.36 -11.29 -1.25
CA ARG A 188 7.75 -12.50 -1.98
C ARG A 188 6.73 -12.82 -3.06
N GLY A 189 7.18 -13.10 -4.30
CA GLY A 189 6.28 -13.51 -5.38
C GLY A 189 5.14 -12.52 -5.68
N GLY A 190 5.39 -11.21 -5.53
CA GLY A 190 4.39 -10.17 -5.71
C GLY A 190 3.39 -10.03 -4.56
N MET A 191 3.45 -10.87 -3.54
CA MET A 191 2.65 -10.77 -2.32
C MET A 191 3.41 -9.98 -1.27
N LYS A 192 2.72 -9.07 -0.56
CA LYS A 192 3.24 -8.33 0.58
C LYS A 192 2.51 -8.75 1.83
N LEU A 193 3.25 -9.13 2.85
CA LEU A 193 2.73 -9.44 4.17
C LEU A 193 3.22 -8.41 5.18
N LEU A 194 2.30 -7.92 6.00
CA LEU A 194 2.58 -7.03 7.11
C LEU A 194 2.22 -7.76 8.40
N CYS A 195 3.14 -7.75 9.36
CA CYS A 195 2.95 -8.32 10.67
C CYS A 195 3.14 -7.25 11.74
N VAL A 196 2.32 -7.27 12.78
CA VAL A 196 2.37 -6.37 13.94
C VAL A 196 2.24 -7.21 15.20
N THR A 197 3.21 -7.08 16.11
CA THR A 197 3.10 -7.57 17.48
C THR A 197 3.36 -6.43 18.47
N ILE A 198 2.61 -6.42 19.58
CA ILE A 198 2.73 -5.46 20.68
C ILE A 198 2.91 -6.26 21.97
N ALA A 199 3.82 -5.82 22.84
CA ALA A 199 4.18 -6.49 24.09
C ALA A 199 4.63 -7.96 23.88
N ASP A 200 5.39 -8.22 22.82
CA ASP A 200 5.83 -9.56 22.44
C ASP A 200 7.32 -9.76 22.69
N PRO A 201 7.72 -10.53 23.70
CA PRO A 201 9.12 -10.75 24.02
C PRO A 201 9.90 -11.54 22.95
N ASN A 202 9.18 -12.31 22.10
CA ASN A 202 9.73 -13.15 21.03
C ASN A 202 9.51 -12.59 19.64
N ASP A 203 9.25 -11.30 19.51
CA ASP A 203 8.85 -10.59 18.29
C ASP A 203 9.57 -11.04 17.01
N TRP A 204 10.90 -11.28 17.05
CA TRP A 204 11.65 -11.71 15.87
C TRP A 204 11.28 -13.12 15.39
N ALA A 205 11.16 -14.05 16.34
CA ALA A 205 10.81 -15.43 16.02
C ALA A 205 9.35 -15.54 15.56
N ASP A 206 8.44 -14.84 16.25
CA ASP A 206 7.02 -14.86 15.95
C ASP A 206 6.74 -14.20 14.60
N HIS A 207 7.40 -13.08 14.27
CA HIS A 207 7.29 -12.45 12.95
C HIS A 207 7.82 -13.36 11.84
N THR A 208 8.98 -14.01 12.05
CA THR A 208 9.53 -14.97 11.08
C THR A 208 8.53 -16.11 10.83
N ALA A 209 8.00 -16.72 11.89
CA ALA A 209 7.04 -17.81 11.78
C ALA A 209 5.72 -17.40 11.10
N LEU A 210 5.19 -16.22 11.44
CA LEU A 210 3.95 -15.69 10.83
C LEU A 210 4.14 -15.32 9.34
N LEU A 211 5.29 -14.74 8.97
CA LEU A 211 5.60 -14.44 7.58
C LEU A 211 5.78 -15.71 6.76
N ASP A 212 6.54 -16.69 7.28
CA ASP A 212 6.72 -17.99 6.62
C ASP A 212 5.41 -18.72 6.44
N TRP A 213 4.57 -18.77 7.49
CA TRP A 213 3.22 -19.33 7.40
C TRP A 213 2.38 -18.60 6.35
N GLY A 214 2.38 -17.27 6.36
CA GLY A 214 1.59 -16.50 5.41
C GLY A 214 1.99 -16.74 3.96
N PHE A 215 3.29 -16.84 3.66
CA PHE A 215 3.80 -17.14 2.32
C PHE A 215 3.63 -18.61 1.93
N ALA A 216 3.63 -19.55 2.90
CA ALA A 216 3.41 -20.96 2.62
C ALA A 216 1.94 -21.27 2.32
N GLU A 217 1.01 -20.64 3.06
CA GLU A 217 -0.43 -20.90 2.93
C GLU A 217 -1.10 -20.10 1.81
N HIS A 218 -0.48 -19.03 1.33
CA HIS A 218 -1.11 -18.09 0.40
C HIS A 218 -0.25 -17.83 -0.83
N ARG A 219 -0.90 -17.42 -1.91
CA ARG A 219 -0.27 -16.98 -3.15
C ARG A 219 -1.01 -15.81 -3.77
N MET A 220 -0.30 -14.97 -4.51
CA MET A 220 -0.92 -13.94 -5.33
C MET A 220 -1.29 -14.54 -6.68
N PHE A 221 -2.59 -14.58 -6.99
CA PHE A 221 -3.05 -14.85 -8.35
C PHE A 221 -2.96 -13.57 -9.17
N GLU A 222 -2.37 -13.66 -10.36
CA GLU A 222 -2.32 -12.58 -11.33
C GLU A 222 -3.06 -13.00 -12.60
N GLY A 223 -4.10 -12.27 -12.96
CA GLY A 223 -4.89 -12.52 -14.16
C GLY A 223 -4.21 -12.00 -15.43
N ASN A 224 -2.98 -12.43 -15.68
CA ASN A 224 -2.22 -12.09 -16.88
C ASN A 224 -2.83 -12.81 -18.09
N GLY A 225 -2.88 -12.11 -19.24
CA GLY A 225 -3.33 -12.70 -20.50
C GLY A 225 -4.84 -12.81 -20.69
N ILE A 226 -5.66 -12.37 -19.71
CA ILE A 226 -7.12 -12.34 -19.86
C ILE A 226 -7.49 -11.38 -20.99
N ARG A 227 -8.25 -11.92 -21.98
CA ARG A 227 -8.65 -11.18 -23.17
C ARG A 227 -10.00 -11.65 -23.64
N TYR A 228 -10.83 -10.67 -24.01
CA TYR A 228 -12.13 -10.89 -24.65
C TYR A 228 -12.17 -10.25 -26.04
N VAL A 229 -13.11 -10.65 -26.86
CA VAL A 229 -13.35 -10.07 -28.18
C VAL A 229 -14.82 -9.68 -28.26
N LEU A 230 -15.10 -8.40 -28.55
CA LEU A 230 -16.45 -7.89 -28.74
C LEU A 230 -16.71 -7.55 -30.21
N PRO A 231 -17.89 -7.90 -30.75
CA PRO A 231 -18.34 -7.43 -32.05
C PRO A 231 -18.46 -5.89 -32.05
N VAL A 232 -18.04 -5.26 -33.15
CA VAL A 232 -18.14 -3.80 -33.34
C VAL A 232 -19.05 -3.52 -34.52
N PHE A 233 -20.07 -2.68 -34.28
CA PHE A 233 -20.95 -2.15 -35.33
C PHE A 233 -20.44 -0.81 -35.84
N SER A 234 -20.63 -0.56 -37.12
CA SER A 234 -20.28 0.70 -37.81
C SER A 234 -18.78 1.07 -37.73
N GLY A 235 -17.91 0.09 -37.47
CA GLY A 235 -16.48 0.29 -37.40
C GLY A 235 -15.76 -0.30 -38.59
N ARG A 236 -14.57 0.24 -38.93
CA ARG A 236 -13.67 -0.35 -39.96
C ARG A 236 -13.22 -1.76 -39.56
N ALA A 237 -13.06 -2.04 -38.26
CA ALA A 237 -12.89 -3.39 -37.74
C ALA A 237 -14.22 -3.95 -37.22
N GLN A 238 -14.52 -5.22 -37.49
CA GLN A 238 -15.75 -5.88 -37.05
C GLN A 238 -15.68 -6.41 -35.62
N ALA A 239 -14.54 -6.32 -34.98
CA ALA A 239 -14.33 -6.74 -33.59
C ALA A 239 -13.22 -5.90 -32.95
N CYS A 240 -13.32 -5.73 -31.63
CA CYS A 240 -12.26 -5.16 -30.82
C CYS A 240 -11.82 -6.15 -29.73
N ALA A 241 -10.53 -6.13 -29.44
CA ALA A 241 -10.01 -6.82 -28.29
C ALA A 241 -10.26 -5.99 -27.03
N VAL A 242 -10.66 -6.65 -25.96
CA VAL A 242 -10.92 -6.05 -24.65
C VAL A 242 -10.02 -6.73 -23.63
N VAL A 243 -9.30 -5.94 -22.89
CA VAL A 243 -8.31 -6.42 -21.89
C VAL A 243 -8.52 -5.70 -20.55
N PRO A 244 -8.10 -6.29 -19.44
CA PRO A 244 -8.05 -5.57 -18.18
C PRO A 244 -7.16 -4.32 -18.29
N LYS A 245 -7.60 -3.19 -17.72
CA LYS A 245 -6.81 -1.95 -17.68
C LYS A 245 -5.50 -2.12 -16.92
N THR A 246 -5.55 -2.93 -15.87
CA THR A 246 -4.41 -3.39 -15.07
C THR A 246 -4.59 -4.88 -14.84
N ALA A 247 -3.49 -5.64 -14.69
CA ALA A 247 -3.59 -7.05 -14.34
C ALA A 247 -4.34 -7.20 -13.01
N PRO A 248 -5.48 -7.92 -12.97
CA PRO A 248 -6.20 -8.12 -11.73
C PRO A 248 -5.39 -9.05 -10.83
N ARG A 249 -5.34 -8.71 -9.54
CA ARG A 249 -4.60 -9.46 -8.52
C ARG A 249 -5.55 -9.86 -7.41
N LEU A 250 -5.45 -11.10 -6.95
CA LEU A 250 -6.26 -11.62 -5.86
C LEU A 250 -5.42 -12.55 -5.00
N LEU A 251 -5.48 -12.35 -3.68
CA LEU A 251 -4.87 -13.25 -2.71
C LEU A 251 -5.72 -14.52 -2.61
N LEU A 252 -5.09 -15.68 -2.72
CA LEU A 252 -5.73 -17.00 -2.61
C LEU A 252 -4.92 -17.87 -1.66
N ARG A 253 -5.56 -18.85 -1.05
CA ARG A 253 -4.83 -19.94 -0.40
C ARG A 253 -4.16 -20.84 -1.44
N GLN A 254 -3.14 -21.58 -1.02
CA GLN A 254 -2.50 -22.55 -1.89
C GLN A 254 -3.53 -23.58 -2.40
N GLY A 255 -3.46 -23.89 -3.70
CA GLY A 255 -4.41 -24.82 -4.35
C GLY A 255 -5.76 -24.24 -4.74
N GLU A 256 -6.13 -23.06 -4.26
CA GLU A 256 -7.39 -22.40 -4.66
C GLU A 256 -7.28 -21.79 -6.06
N THR A 257 -8.42 -21.74 -6.76
CA THR A 257 -8.58 -21.04 -8.04
C THR A 257 -9.71 -20.01 -7.94
N PRO A 258 -9.52 -18.81 -8.50
CA PRO A 258 -10.58 -17.80 -8.46
C PRO A 258 -11.66 -18.11 -9.48
N LYS A 259 -12.90 -17.76 -9.18
CA LYS A 259 -13.94 -17.59 -10.19
C LYS A 259 -13.70 -16.29 -10.94
N ILE A 260 -13.64 -16.38 -12.28
CA ILE A 260 -13.45 -15.21 -13.15
C ILE A 260 -14.78 -14.90 -13.82
N SER A 261 -15.25 -13.66 -13.68
CA SER A 261 -16.47 -13.18 -14.33
C SER A 261 -16.24 -11.85 -15.01
N ALA A 262 -16.88 -11.64 -16.16
CA ALA A 262 -16.79 -10.40 -16.93
C ALA A 262 -18.18 -9.86 -17.23
N ALA A 263 -18.44 -8.64 -16.80
CA ALA A 263 -19.62 -7.88 -17.19
C ALA A 263 -19.29 -7.06 -18.45
N LEU A 264 -19.66 -7.55 -19.61
CA LEU A 264 -19.42 -6.94 -20.91
C LEU A 264 -20.72 -6.81 -21.71
N PRO A 265 -20.87 -5.78 -22.55
CA PRO A 265 -21.97 -5.71 -23.51
C PRO A 265 -21.80 -6.80 -24.58
N ARG A 266 -22.91 -7.23 -25.18
CA ARG A 266 -22.87 -8.24 -26.27
C ARG A 266 -22.18 -7.71 -27.53
N PHE A 267 -22.17 -6.41 -27.73
CA PHE A 267 -21.56 -5.70 -28.86
C PHE A 267 -21.31 -4.23 -28.48
N VAL A 268 -20.53 -3.54 -29.30
CA VAL A 268 -20.27 -2.10 -29.15
C VAL A 268 -20.32 -1.39 -30.48
N PHE A 269 -20.49 -0.07 -30.49
CA PHE A 269 -20.50 0.77 -31.68
C PHE A 269 -19.18 1.55 -31.82
N ALA A 270 -18.71 1.68 -33.06
CA ALA A 270 -17.63 2.60 -33.37
C ALA A 270 -18.17 4.06 -33.39
N PRO A 271 -17.29 5.07 -33.12
CA PRO A 271 -15.85 4.94 -32.90
C PRO A 271 -15.53 4.49 -31.47
N LEU A 272 -14.48 3.67 -31.33
CA LEU A 272 -13.92 3.27 -30.04
C LEU A 272 -12.53 3.85 -29.87
N LYS A 273 -12.23 4.39 -28.70
CA LYS A 273 -10.88 4.86 -28.35
C LYS A 273 -10.11 3.77 -27.63
N LYS A 274 -8.80 3.68 -27.89
CA LYS A 274 -7.90 2.85 -27.06
C LYS A 274 -8.00 3.27 -25.59
N GLY A 275 -8.16 2.31 -24.69
CA GLY A 275 -8.33 2.55 -23.25
C GLY A 275 -9.77 2.91 -22.83
N GLN A 276 -10.71 3.01 -23.75
CA GLN A 276 -12.13 3.23 -23.42
C GLN A 276 -12.67 2.06 -22.61
N SER A 277 -13.30 2.36 -21.46
CA SER A 277 -13.91 1.33 -20.60
C SER A 277 -15.15 0.75 -21.29
N LEU A 278 -15.22 -0.58 -21.33
CA LEU A 278 -16.30 -1.32 -21.97
C LEU A 278 -17.02 -2.28 -21.01
N GLY A 279 -16.48 -2.45 -19.80
CA GLY A 279 -17.05 -3.35 -18.80
C GLY A 279 -16.14 -3.52 -17.59
N THR A 280 -16.41 -4.57 -16.82
CA THR A 280 -15.69 -4.89 -15.59
C THR A 280 -15.33 -6.37 -15.55
N LEU A 281 -14.13 -6.69 -15.15
CA LEU A 281 -13.66 -8.03 -14.80
C LEU A 281 -13.64 -8.17 -13.29
N THR A 282 -14.27 -9.22 -12.77
CA THR A 282 -14.27 -9.54 -11.34
C THR A 282 -13.63 -10.91 -11.12
N LEU A 283 -12.67 -10.96 -10.19
CA LEU A 283 -12.13 -12.19 -9.62
C LEU A 283 -12.77 -12.40 -8.24
N THR A 284 -13.29 -13.58 -7.97
CA THR A 284 -13.89 -13.94 -6.69
C THR A 284 -13.14 -15.14 -6.13
N ALA A 285 -12.58 -15.02 -4.92
CA ALA A 285 -11.97 -16.12 -4.18
C ALA A 285 -13.05 -17.06 -3.60
N PRO A 286 -12.70 -18.30 -3.21
CA PRO A 286 -13.64 -19.22 -2.57
C PRO A 286 -14.27 -18.71 -1.27
N ASP A 287 -13.56 -17.83 -0.55
CA ASP A 287 -14.06 -17.18 0.69
C ASP A 287 -15.02 -15.99 0.40
N GLY A 288 -15.27 -15.67 -0.87
CA GLY A 288 -16.12 -14.57 -1.29
C GLY A 288 -15.39 -13.23 -1.44
N THR A 289 -14.09 -13.17 -1.17
CA THR A 289 -13.29 -11.95 -1.41
C THR A 289 -13.24 -11.63 -2.89
N GLU A 290 -13.49 -10.37 -3.26
CA GLU A 290 -13.55 -9.95 -4.66
C GLU A 290 -12.54 -8.84 -4.99
N THR A 291 -12.05 -8.89 -6.22
CA THR A 291 -11.29 -7.80 -6.84
C THR A 291 -11.85 -7.53 -8.22
N SER A 292 -12.12 -6.26 -8.53
CA SER A 292 -12.64 -5.83 -9.81
C SER A 292 -11.72 -4.82 -10.50
N VAL A 293 -11.56 -4.99 -11.81
CA VAL A 293 -10.80 -4.04 -12.65
C VAL A 293 -11.59 -3.69 -13.90
N PRO A 294 -11.45 -2.45 -14.43
CA PRO A 294 -12.09 -2.09 -15.70
C PRO A 294 -11.55 -2.93 -16.86
N LEU A 295 -12.45 -3.37 -17.73
CA LEU A 295 -12.15 -3.93 -19.04
C LEU A 295 -12.17 -2.82 -20.09
N VAL A 296 -11.07 -2.67 -20.81
CA VAL A 296 -10.88 -1.57 -21.76
C VAL A 296 -10.58 -2.05 -23.17
N CYS A 297 -10.94 -1.23 -24.16
CA CYS A 297 -10.59 -1.48 -25.56
C CYS A 297 -9.06 -1.44 -25.74
N ALA A 298 -8.47 -2.52 -26.23
CA ALA A 298 -7.01 -2.64 -26.40
C ALA A 298 -6.48 -1.80 -27.58
N GLY A 299 -7.33 -1.52 -28.57
CA GLY A 299 -7.00 -0.71 -29.76
C GLY A 299 -8.22 0.09 -30.22
N GLY A 300 -7.97 1.30 -30.72
CA GLY A 300 -9.06 2.13 -31.27
C GLY A 300 -9.69 1.50 -32.50
N VAL A 301 -11.02 1.63 -32.67
CA VAL A 301 -11.74 1.25 -33.88
C VAL A 301 -12.44 2.51 -34.43
N PRO A 302 -11.94 3.09 -35.51
CA PRO A 302 -12.56 4.26 -36.13
C PRO A 302 -13.89 3.90 -36.77
N PHE A 303 -14.75 4.88 -36.89
CA PHE A 303 -15.98 4.76 -37.65
C PHE A 303 -15.68 4.44 -39.12
N ASP A 304 -16.53 3.64 -39.75
CA ASP A 304 -16.39 3.31 -41.16
C ASP A 304 -17.28 4.26 -41.98
N GLU A 305 -16.68 5.30 -42.54
CA GLU A 305 -17.31 6.32 -43.36
C GLU A 305 -17.75 5.79 -44.74
N ALA A 306 -17.22 4.64 -45.18
CA ALA A 306 -17.47 4.04 -46.50
C ALA A 306 -18.74 3.19 -46.56
N LEU A 307 -19.65 3.30 -45.58
CA LEU A 307 -20.89 2.52 -45.51
C LEU A 307 -22.15 3.27 -45.93
N PRO A 308 -22.43 3.42 -47.22
CA PRO A 308 -23.81 3.36 -47.69
C PRO A 308 -24.17 1.88 -47.97
N LEU A 309 -24.34 1.09 -46.91
CA LEU A 309 -24.92 -0.25 -47.11
C LEU A 309 -26.38 -0.08 -47.52
N SER A 310 -26.78 -0.76 -48.59
CA SER A 310 -28.17 -0.97 -48.91
C SER A 310 -28.89 -1.65 -47.74
N PHE A 311 -30.19 -1.45 -47.58
CA PHE A 311 -30.98 -2.05 -46.49
C PHE A 311 -30.78 -3.56 -46.37
N PRO A 312 -30.73 -4.37 -47.47
CA PRO A 312 -30.41 -5.81 -47.39
C PRO A 312 -29.02 -6.12 -46.85
N GLU A 313 -28.00 -5.35 -47.22
CA GLU A 313 -26.62 -5.54 -46.72
C GLU A 313 -26.49 -5.18 -45.24
N LYS A 314 -27.20 -4.15 -44.77
CA LYS A 314 -27.33 -3.80 -43.36
C LYS A 314 -27.95 -4.97 -42.58
N LEU A 315 -29.01 -5.55 -43.09
CA LEU A 315 -29.72 -6.68 -42.50
C LEU A 315 -28.83 -7.95 -42.48
N ALA A 316 -28.15 -8.28 -43.57
CA ALA A 316 -27.24 -9.42 -43.68
C ALA A 316 -26.01 -9.26 -42.75
N ARG A 317 -25.53 -8.03 -42.58
CA ARG A 317 -24.45 -7.73 -41.64
C ARG A 317 -24.92 -7.87 -40.19
N LEU A 318 -26.12 -7.41 -39.84
CA LEU A 318 -26.75 -7.62 -38.54
C LEU A 318 -26.90 -9.11 -38.22
N TRP A 319 -27.38 -9.92 -39.18
CA TRP A 319 -27.51 -11.38 -39.00
C TRP A 319 -26.18 -12.08 -38.77
N ARG A 320 -25.15 -11.72 -39.53
CA ARG A 320 -23.78 -12.30 -39.35
C ARG A 320 -23.16 -11.93 -38.01
N LEU A 321 -23.41 -10.71 -37.52
CA LEU A 321 -22.91 -10.25 -36.24
C LEU A 321 -23.71 -10.85 -35.07
N ALA A 322 -25.02 -10.96 -35.19
CA ALA A 322 -25.86 -11.65 -34.22
C ALA A 322 -25.51 -13.15 -34.11
N GLY A 323 -25.27 -13.81 -35.25
CA GLY A 323 -24.78 -15.20 -35.27
C GLY A 323 -23.42 -15.36 -34.57
N ARG A 324 -22.47 -14.45 -34.80
CA ARG A 324 -21.18 -14.47 -34.11
C ARG A 324 -21.31 -14.16 -32.60
N ALA A 325 -22.20 -13.23 -32.21
CA ALA A 325 -22.45 -12.94 -30.80
C ALA A 325 -23.13 -14.11 -30.05
N LEU A 326 -23.91 -14.93 -30.76
CA LEU A 326 -24.53 -16.13 -30.18
C LEU A 326 -23.56 -17.33 -30.10
N PHE A 327 -22.52 -17.41 -30.96
CA PHE A 327 -21.58 -18.51 -31.00
C PHE A 327 -20.21 -18.20 -30.33
N SER A 328 -19.93 -16.95 -29.94
CA SER A 328 -18.67 -16.61 -29.25
C SER A 328 -18.67 -16.85 -27.74
N PHE A 329 -19.69 -17.53 -27.21
CA PHE A 329 -19.74 -18.01 -25.83
C PHE A 329 -19.14 -19.41 -25.65
N ASN A 330 -18.13 -19.78 -26.41
CA ASN A 330 -17.32 -20.95 -26.07
C ASN A 330 -16.13 -20.50 -25.23
N PHE A 331 -16.27 -20.72 -23.94
CA PHE A 331 -15.18 -20.72 -22.96
C PHE A 331 -14.06 -21.63 -23.45
N GLN A 332 -12.89 -21.07 -23.68
CA GLN A 332 -11.65 -21.81 -23.50
C GLN A 332 -11.08 -21.43 -22.14
N ILE A 333 -11.15 -22.43 -21.26
CA ILE A 333 -10.47 -22.50 -19.95
C ILE A 333 -8.96 -22.48 -20.19
#